data_1f6c86b453ba03969c80afb76c69ea57
#
_entry.id   1f6c86b453ba03969c80afb76c69ea57
#
_cell.length_a   1.000
_cell.length_b   1.000
_cell.length_c   1.000
_cell.angle_alpha   90.00
_cell.angle_beta   90.00
_cell.angle_gamma   90.00
#
_symmetry.space_group_name_H-M   'P 1'
#
loop_
_entity.id
_entity.type
_entity.pdbx_description
1 polymer ?
#
loop_
_entity_poly.entity_id
_entity_poly.type
_entity_poly.pdbx_seq_one_letter_code
_entity_poly.pdbx_strand_id
1 'polypeptide(L)'
;MKTNITTIFIALIAFFALGSCSDENNISDLQLNGLCSVDSIVLDNYKGVVDQASRTITVRVPETYDVTNMTVRTLKVSAGAICNFKEGDKLNMLTAQVLSVKNGDVFLDWTINVLRDEAKITSFKINGTYNGVIDEANKTISVYVPNTLDLHSLIPTIGLSTNATVSPSNGIATDFSNPVTFTVTNNTASAIYTVKVTAIGKPTAVFVSLPASMNELNSEELTACKWMLQNIPNSLYASFTDIKNGTVDLSECKVIWWHYHKDGGVDGKEAFERSAPEAVNAAVALRDYYNNGGSFLFTRYATNMPAEIGAVANNAAPNNCWGQNEA
;
A
#
# COMPACT_ATOMS: atom_id res chain seq x y z
N MET A 1 3.93 -81.75 35.87
CA MET A 1 4.39 -80.50 36.57
C MET A 1 4.45 -79.42 35.53
N LYS A 2 3.39 -78.62 35.44
CA LYS A 2 3.39 -77.37 34.59
C LYS A 2 3.66 -76.23 35.52
N THR A 3 4.88 -75.76 35.64
CA THR A 3 5.22 -74.52 36.36
C THR A 3 4.87 -73.41 35.46
N ASN A 4 3.98 -72.54 35.91
CA ASN A 4 3.42 -71.45 35.13
C ASN A 4 4.51 -70.37 34.86
N ILE A 5 4.90 -70.25 33.61
CA ILE A 5 5.80 -69.20 33.07
C ILE A 5 5.35 -67.82 33.45
N THR A 6 4.03 -67.64 33.63
CA THR A 6 3.42 -66.34 34.01
C THR A 6 3.85 -65.86 35.41
N THR A 7 4.08 -66.77 36.34
CA THR A 7 4.49 -66.43 37.73
C THR A 7 5.96 -65.98 37.79
N ILE A 8 6.81 -66.54 36.91
CA ILE A 8 8.22 -66.17 36.80
C ILE A 8 8.36 -64.78 36.17
N PHE A 9 7.47 -64.43 35.19
CA PHE A 9 7.50 -63.11 34.54
C PHE A 9 7.02 -62.02 35.50
N ILE A 10 6.02 -62.26 36.36
CA ILE A 10 5.54 -61.30 37.34
C ILE A 10 6.59 -61.08 38.47
N ALA A 11 7.30 -62.12 38.85
CA ALA A 11 8.39 -62.02 39.82
C ALA A 11 9.61 -61.24 39.26
N LEU A 12 9.88 -61.41 37.94
CA LEU A 12 10.98 -60.65 37.29
C LEU A 12 10.66 -59.18 37.07
N ILE A 13 9.38 -58.84 36.77
CA ILE A 13 8.93 -57.45 36.67
C ILE A 13 8.88 -56.75 38.01
N ALA A 14 8.52 -57.47 39.09
CA ALA A 14 8.54 -56.92 40.45
C ALA A 14 9.98 -56.66 40.96
N PHE A 15 10.99 -57.38 40.44
CA PHE A 15 12.38 -57.18 40.84
C PHE A 15 13.04 -55.98 40.09
N PHE A 16 12.56 -55.68 38.89
CA PHE A 16 13.01 -54.46 38.17
C PHE A 16 12.34 -53.20 38.67
N ALA A 17 11.15 -53.29 39.29
CA ALA A 17 10.45 -52.12 39.84
C ALA A 17 10.95 -51.62 41.20
N LEU A 18 11.83 -52.38 41.88
CA LEU A 18 12.38 -52.03 43.17
C LEU A 18 13.85 -51.56 43.12
N GLY A 19 14.44 -51.52 41.91
CA GLY A 19 15.80 -51.03 41.70
C GLY A 19 15.95 -49.62 41.25
N SER A 20 14.84 -48.85 41.16
CA SER A 20 14.86 -47.49 40.68
C SER A 20 14.30 -46.54 41.72
N CYS A 21 14.94 -46.42 42.86
CA CYS A 21 14.85 -45.25 43.73
C CYS A 21 15.77 -45.47 44.94
N SER A 22 16.99 -45.08 44.83
CA SER A 22 17.79 -44.70 45.99
C SER A 22 18.94 -43.82 45.52
N ASP A 23 18.62 -42.63 45.11
CA ASP A 23 19.46 -41.47 45.31
C ASP A 23 18.58 -40.30 45.75
N GLU A 24 18.04 -40.40 46.95
CA GLU A 24 17.28 -39.35 47.60
C GLU A 24 18.15 -38.18 48.04
N ASN A 25 19.42 -38.09 47.63
CA ASN A 25 20.33 -37.04 48.03
C ASN A 25 20.89 -36.18 46.89
N ASN A 26 20.40 -36.33 45.65
CA ASN A 26 20.62 -35.32 44.61
C ASN A 26 19.40 -34.43 44.53
N ILE A 27 19.20 -33.58 45.57
CA ILE A 27 18.39 -32.38 45.39
C ILE A 27 19.11 -31.59 44.32
N SER A 28 18.50 -31.51 43.15
CA SER A 28 18.98 -30.64 42.07
C SER A 28 19.04 -29.22 42.64
N ASP A 29 20.21 -28.62 42.66
CA ASP A 29 20.38 -27.21 43.05
C ASP A 29 19.73 -26.26 42.04
N LEU A 30 19.06 -26.81 40.99
CA LEU A 30 18.40 -26.05 39.97
C LEU A 30 17.20 -25.27 40.51
N GLN A 31 17.22 -23.97 40.33
CA GLN A 31 16.17 -23.05 40.71
C GLN A 31 15.22 -22.88 39.52
N LEU A 32 14.24 -23.77 39.38
CA LEU A 32 13.32 -23.84 38.21
C LEU A 32 12.00 -23.07 38.41
N ASN A 33 11.80 -22.40 39.51
CA ASN A 33 10.58 -21.67 39.87
C ASN A 33 10.66 -20.15 39.57
N GLY A 34 11.73 -19.70 38.94
CA GLY A 34 11.91 -18.30 38.59
C GLY A 34 10.98 -17.85 37.46
N LEU A 35 10.26 -16.75 37.63
CA LEU A 35 9.47 -16.13 36.56
C LEU A 35 10.40 -15.31 35.66
N CYS A 36 10.21 -15.45 34.32
CA CYS A 36 10.93 -14.71 33.29
C CYS A 36 9.99 -13.89 32.43
N SER A 37 9.00 -13.24 33.04
CA SER A 37 8.06 -12.34 32.35
C SER A 37 8.64 -10.95 32.11
N VAL A 38 8.13 -10.28 31.08
CA VAL A 38 8.36 -8.86 30.86
C VAL A 38 7.07 -8.11 31.19
N ASP A 39 7.15 -7.17 32.14
CA ASP A 39 5.99 -6.39 32.59
C ASP A 39 5.80 -5.15 31.71
N SER A 40 6.88 -4.48 31.35
CA SER A 40 6.84 -3.31 30.48
C SER A 40 8.20 -3.00 29.87
N ILE A 41 8.17 -2.44 28.66
CA ILE A 41 9.30 -1.82 28.01
C ILE A 41 8.87 -0.51 27.36
N VAL A 42 9.73 0.50 27.39
CA VAL A 42 9.58 1.76 26.68
C VAL A 42 10.86 2.02 25.91
N LEU A 43 10.74 2.16 24.59
CA LEU A 43 11.85 2.58 23.73
C LEU A 43 11.62 4.04 23.34
N ASP A 44 12.56 4.91 23.70
CA ASP A 44 12.42 6.38 23.65
C ASP A 44 11.12 6.84 24.33
N ASN A 45 10.10 7.24 23.57
CA ASN A 45 8.78 7.64 24.08
C ASN A 45 7.67 6.65 23.74
N TYR A 46 8.02 5.50 23.15
CA TYR A 46 7.05 4.53 22.65
C TYR A 46 6.96 3.32 23.57
N LYS A 47 5.76 3.09 24.09
CA LYS A 47 5.49 1.95 24.97
C LYS A 47 5.29 0.69 24.14
N GLY A 48 5.99 -0.39 24.53
CA GLY A 48 5.78 -1.72 23.97
C GLY A 48 4.49 -2.37 24.50
N VAL A 49 3.77 -3.03 23.61
CA VAL A 49 2.68 -3.95 23.95
C VAL A 49 3.28 -5.33 24.12
N VAL A 50 3.15 -5.88 25.34
CA VAL A 50 3.73 -7.18 25.72
C VAL A 50 2.67 -8.27 25.58
N ASP A 51 2.94 -9.27 24.76
CA ASP A 51 2.15 -10.50 24.65
C ASP A 51 2.91 -11.62 25.38
N GLN A 52 2.40 -12.00 26.55
CA GLN A 52 3.02 -13.03 27.40
C GLN A 52 2.93 -14.42 26.76
N ALA A 53 1.89 -14.69 25.99
CA ALA A 53 1.67 -16.02 25.41
C ALA A 53 2.64 -16.31 24.27
N SER A 54 2.82 -15.35 23.36
CA SER A 54 3.74 -15.48 22.23
C SER A 54 5.18 -15.02 22.57
N ARG A 55 5.39 -14.42 23.74
CA ARG A 55 6.65 -13.80 24.15
C ARG A 55 7.14 -12.77 23.14
N THR A 56 6.22 -11.95 22.67
CA THR A 56 6.51 -10.87 21.74
C THR A 56 6.21 -9.51 22.36
N ILE A 57 7.02 -8.54 22.00
CA ILE A 57 6.85 -7.16 22.38
C ILE A 57 6.78 -6.34 21.10
N THR A 58 5.67 -5.63 20.93
CA THR A 58 5.46 -4.78 19.74
C THR A 58 5.50 -3.32 20.14
N VAL A 59 6.47 -2.58 19.62
CA VAL A 59 6.59 -1.12 19.76
C VAL A 59 6.12 -0.49 18.46
N ARG A 60 5.18 0.48 18.52
CA ARG A 60 4.70 1.20 17.36
C ARG A 60 5.29 2.60 17.31
N VAL A 61 5.72 3.00 16.12
CA VAL A 61 6.33 4.32 15.86
C VAL A 61 5.80 4.87 14.52
N PRO A 62 5.82 6.20 14.32
CA PRO A 62 5.54 6.77 13.00
C PRO A 62 6.52 6.24 11.94
N GLU A 63 6.07 6.12 10.68
CA GLU A 63 6.89 5.62 9.56
C GLU A 63 8.24 6.35 9.43
N THR A 64 8.24 7.66 9.66
CA THR A 64 9.41 8.53 9.51
C THR A 64 10.35 8.50 10.73
N TYR A 65 9.99 7.79 11.79
CA TYR A 65 10.80 7.75 13.01
C TYR A 65 12.09 6.97 12.80
N ASP A 66 13.22 7.52 13.25
CA ASP A 66 14.51 6.83 13.19
C ASP A 66 14.58 5.75 14.28
N VAL A 67 14.62 4.49 13.86
CA VAL A 67 14.68 3.33 14.74
C VAL A 67 16.09 2.73 14.86
N THR A 68 17.11 3.37 14.28
CA THR A 68 18.47 2.82 14.26
C THR A 68 19.17 2.92 15.61
N ASN A 69 18.65 3.76 16.52
CA ASN A 69 19.32 4.06 17.79
C ASN A 69 18.33 4.38 18.92
N MET A 70 17.33 3.53 19.11
CA MET A 70 16.29 3.72 20.13
C MET A 70 16.82 3.41 21.53
N THR A 71 16.52 4.29 22.49
CA THR A 71 16.98 4.15 23.88
C THR A 71 15.96 3.34 24.69
N VAL A 72 16.42 2.35 25.43
CA VAL A 72 15.63 1.68 26.46
C VAL A 72 15.41 2.66 27.63
N ARG A 73 14.21 3.25 27.72
CA ARG A 73 13.85 4.20 28.79
C ARG A 73 13.32 3.53 30.02
N THR A 74 12.62 2.43 29.84
CA THR A 74 12.07 1.61 30.92
C THR A 74 12.14 0.16 30.49
N LEU A 75 12.57 -0.69 31.37
CA LEU A 75 12.51 -2.14 31.21
C LEU A 75 12.21 -2.76 32.58
N LYS A 76 11.01 -3.32 32.71
CA LYS A 76 10.58 -4.02 33.93
C LYS A 76 10.32 -5.49 33.59
N VAL A 77 11.02 -6.32 34.32
CA VAL A 77 10.91 -7.79 34.27
C VAL A 77 10.50 -8.32 35.64
N SER A 78 10.10 -9.58 35.70
CA SER A 78 9.75 -10.25 36.99
C SER A 78 10.81 -10.09 38.06
N ALA A 79 10.37 -10.03 39.30
CA ALA A 79 11.24 -9.85 40.46
C ALA A 79 12.37 -10.90 40.52
N GLY A 80 13.60 -10.46 40.74
CA GLY A 80 14.78 -11.32 40.74
C GLY A 80 15.33 -11.74 39.39
N ALA A 81 14.63 -11.41 38.28
CA ALA A 81 15.12 -11.67 36.94
C ALA A 81 16.17 -10.64 36.51
N ILE A 82 17.12 -11.11 35.69
CA ILE A 82 18.12 -10.29 34.99
C ILE A 82 17.92 -10.45 33.47
N CYS A 83 18.37 -9.47 32.70
CA CYS A 83 18.24 -9.52 31.24
C CYS A 83 19.46 -8.92 30.54
N ASN A 84 19.58 -9.21 29.24
CA ASN A 84 20.71 -8.76 28.42
C ASN A 84 20.65 -7.26 28.05
N PHE A 85 19.50 -6.61 28.21
CA PHE A 85 19.33 -5.16 28.03
C PHE A 85 19.08 -4.49 29.38
N LYS A 86 19.41 -3.21 29.46
CA LYS A 86 19.14 -2.36 30.63
C LYS A 86 18.69 -0.98 30.21
N GLU A 87 18.12 -0.24 31.11
CA GLU A 87 17.77 1.17 30.90
C GLU A 87 19.03 1.97 30.54
N GLY A 88 18.90 2.80 29.49
CA GLY A 88 19.97 3.57 28.87
C GLY A 88 20.62 2.91 27.64
N ASP A 89 20.44 1.61 27.44
CA ASP A 89 20.99 0.93 26.25
C ASP A 89 20.38 1.47 24.98
N LYS A 90 21.15 1.43 23.87
CA LYS A 90 20.78 1.84 22.54
C LYS A 90 20.57 0.60 21.67
N LEU A 91 19.38 0.48 21.08
CA LEU A 91 19.00 -0.64 20.24
C LEU A 91 18.80 -0.20 18.79
N ASN A 92 19.38 -0.95 17.86
CA ASN A 92 19.05 -0.81 16.44
C ASN A 92 17.83 -1.69 16.14
N MET A 93 16.69 -1.05 15.95
CA MET A 93 15.39 -1.70 15.73
C MET A 93 15.01 -1.81 14.23
N LEU A 94 15.95 -1.72 13.30
CA LEU A 94 15.71 -2.07 11.90
C LEU A 94 15.34 -3.55 11.72
N THR A 95 15.82 -4.38 12.65
CA THR A 95 15.46 -5.79 12.77
C THR A 95 14.98 -6.09 14.18
N ALA A 96 14.21 -7.16 14.32
CA ALA A 96 13.80 -7.63 15.65
C ALA A 96 15.00 -7.88 16.57
N GLN A 97 14.87 -7.53 17.85
CA GLN A 97 15.87 -7.78 18.88
C GLN A 97 15.38 -8.85 19.84
N VAL A 98 16.31 -9.63 20.37
CA VAL A 98 16.01 -10.66 21.37
C VAL A 98 16.37 -10.14 22.76
N LEU A 99 15.36 -10.05 23.61
CA LEU A 99 15.52 -9.78 25.05
C LEU A 99 15.51 -11.12 25.78
N SER A 100 16.68 -11.54 26.26
CA SER A 100 16.82 -12.75 27.05
C SER A 100 16.66 -12.41 28.55
N VAL A 101 15.67 -13.03 29.17
CA VAL A 101 15.35 -12.87 30.60
C VAL A 101 15.70 -14.15 31.35
N LYS A 102 16.49 -14.03 32.40
CA LYS A 102 16.93 -15.16 33.26
C LYS A 102 16.54 -14.92 34.71
N ASN A 103 16.02 -15.97 35.37
CA ASN A 103 15.69 -15.93 36.79
C ASN A 103 16.01 -17.32 37.41
N GLY A 104 17.04 -17.40 38.25
CA GLY A 104 17.60 -18.67 38.63
C GLY A 104 18.17 -19.43 37.43
N ASP A 105 17.71 -20.66 37.26
CA ASP A 105 18.08 -21.51 36.10
C ASP A 105 17.06 -21.52 34.98
N VAL A 106 16.00 -20.72 35.12
CA VAL A 106 15.00 -20.50 34.04
C VAL A 106 15.45 -19.34 33.18
N PHE A 107 15.33 -19.49 31.86
CA PHE A 107 15.53 -18.39 30.92
C PHE A 107 14.49 -18.45 29.80
N LEU A 108 14.04 -17.29 29.37
CA LEU A 108 13.11 -17.13 28.26
C LEU A 108 13.57 -15.99 27.36
N ASP A 109 13.44 -16.21 26.06
CA ASP A 109 13.70 -15.20 25.04
C ASP A 109 12.40 -14.54 24.61
N TRP A 110 12.44 -13.23 24.53
CA TRP A 110 11.37 -12.35 24.08
C TRP A 110 11.79 -11.65 22.79
N THR A 111 10.91 -11.61 21.82
CA THR A 111 11.19 -10.90 20.57
C THR A 111 10.62 -9.49 20.64
N ILE A 112 11.46 -8.48 20.50
CA ILE A 112 11.06 -7.08 20.40
C ILE A 112 10.99 -6.70 18.93
N ASN A 113 9.80 -6.31 18.47
CA ASN A 113 9.54 -5.85 17.11
C ASN A 113 9.11 -4.38 17.11
N VAL A 114 9.58 -3.60 16.12
CA VAL A 114 9.06 -2.27 15.85
C VAL A 114 8.18 -2.31 14.60
N LEU A 115 6.95 -1.85 14.75
CA LEU A 115 6.02 -1.64 13.63
C LEU A 115 5.92 -0.15 13.33
N ARG A 116 5.98 0.19 12.06
CA ARG A 116 5.85 1.56 11.58
C ARG A 116 4.39 1.83 11.21
N ASP A 117 3.81 2.86 11.79
CA ASP A 117 2.46 3.31 11.49
C ASP A 117 2.51 4.33 10.35
N GLU A 118 1.77 4.07 9.29
CA GLU A 118 1.60 4.98 8.16
C GLU A 118 0.27 5.68 8.24
N ALA A 119 0.27 7.02 8.16
CA ALA A 119 -0.94 7.83 8.07
C ALA A 119 -1.01 8.46 6.66
N LYS A 120 -1.44 7.67 5.66
CA LYS A 120 -1.45 8.08 4.25
C LYS A 120 -2.83 7.94 3.63
N ILE A 121 -3.15 8.87 2.72
CA ILE A 121 -4.21 8.68 1.72
C ILE A 121 -3.57 8.00 0.51
N THR A 122 -4.00 6.79 0.20
CA THR A 122 -3.46 5.97 -0.91
C THR A 122 -4.24 6.17 -2.20
N SER A 123 -5.51 6.57 -2.09
CA SER A 123 -6.35 6.96 -3.22
C SER A 123 -7.42 7.95 -2.78
N PHE A 124 -7.84 8.80 -3.69
CA PHE A 124 -8.91 9.76 -3.46
C PHE A 124 -9.77 9.88 -4.71
N LYS A 125 -11.08 9.77 -4.55
CA LYS A 125 -12.06 9.95 -5.62
C LYS A 125 -13.21 10.82 -5.15
N ILE A 126 -13.80 11.56 -6.06
CA ILE A 126 -15.09 12.23 -5.87
C ILE A 126 -16.18 11.47 -6.63
N ASN A 127 -17.29 11.21 -5.96
CA ASN A 127 -18.45 10.48 -6.46
C ASN A 127 -18.08 9.12 -7.11
N GLY A 128 -17.02 8.47 -6.63
CA GLY A 128 -16.50 7.20 -7.14
C GLY A 128 -15.87 7.28 -8.54
N THR A 129 -15.95 8.41 -9.23
CA THR A 129 -15.57 8.57 -10.65
C THR A 129 -14.33 9.44 -10.82
N TYR A 130 -14.30 10.62 -10.19
CA TYR A 130 -13.27 11.64 -10.45
C TYR A 130 -12.07 11.42 -9.52
N ASN A 131 -10.93 11.05 -10.09
CA ASN A 131 -9.74 10.71 -9.34
C ASN A 131 -8.96 11.94 -8.90
N GLY A 132 -8.46 11.90 -7.67
CA GLY A 132 -7.55 12.89 -7.14
C GLY A 132 -6.09 12.57 -7.44
N VAL A 133 -5.34 13.59 -7.84
CA VAL A 133 -3.88 13.55 -7.94
C VAL A 133 -3.32 13.85 -6.55
N ILE A 134 -2.65 12.88 -5.95
CA ILE A 134 -2.06 13.01 -4.63
C ILE A 134 -0.60 13.45 -4.77
N ASP A 135 -0.27 14.60 -4.20
CA ASP A 135 1.09 15.04 -3.95
C ASP A 135 1.47 14.70 -2.51
N GLU A 136 2.15 13.59 -2.35
CA GLU A 136 2.51 13.06 -1.03
C GLU A 136 3.53 13.96 -0.32
N ALA A 137 4.41 14.65 -1.06
CA ALA A 137 5.42 15.53 -0.49
C ALA A 137 4.79 16.77 0.16
N ASN A 138 3.80 17.37 -0.50
CA ASN A 138 3.10 18.57 -0.02
C ASN A 138 1.80 18.24 0.72
N LYS A 139 1.40 16.96 0.79
CA LYS A 139 0.13 16.51 1.38
C LYS A 139 -1.08 17.24 0.78
N THR A 140 -1.07 17.40 -0.55
CA THR A 140 -2.16 18.02 -1.29
C THR A 140 -2.79 17.02 -2.25
N ILE A 141 -4.10 17.19 -2.49
CA ILE A 141 -4.85 16.37 -3.45
C ILE A 141 -5.63 17.33 -4.34
N SER A 142 -5.39 17.24 -5.65
CA SER A 142 -6.12 18.00 -6.65
C SER A 142 -7.11 17.10 -7.38
N VAL A 143 -8.37 17.50 -7.43
CA VAL A 143 -9.43 16.79 -8.15
C VAL A 143 -10.04 17.72 -9.17
N TYR A 144 -10.20 17.26 -10.41
CA TYR A 144 -10.87 17.99 -11.46
C TYR A 144 -12.20 17.31 -11.78
N VAL A 145 -13.27 18.10 -11.80
CA VAL A 145 -14.62 17.61 -12.02
C VAL A 145 -15.34 18.45 -13.07
N PRO A 146 -16.35 17.92 -13.79
CA PRO A 146 -17.18 18.75 -14.66
C PRO A 146 -17.89 19.87 -13.89
N ASN A 147 -18.02 21.02 -14.53
CA ASN A 147 -18.72 22.18 -13.93
C ASN A 147 -20.24 21.97 -13.75
N THR A 148 -20.76 20.87 -14.26
CA THR A 148 -22.16 20.45 -14.04
C THR A 148 -22.38 19.85 -12.64
N LEU A 149 -21.32 19.55 -11.91
CA LEU A 149 -21.40 19.00 -10.55
C LEU A 149 -21.52 20.13 -9.53
N ASP A 150 -22.44 19.95 -8.59
CA ASP A 150 -22.55 20.82 -7.43
C ASP A 150 -21.42 20.52 -6.43
N LEU A 151 -20.47 21.47 -6.27
CA LEU A 151 -19.34 21.32 -5.37
C LEU A 151 -19.73 21.31 -3.88
N HIS A 152 -20.95 21.76 -3.54
CA HIS A 152 -21.40 21.84 -2.14
C HIS A 152 -21.79 20.48 -1.53
N SER A 153 -21.92 19.44 -2.35
CA SER A 153 -22.38 18.11 -1.90
C SER A 153 -21.73 16.98 -2.65
N LEU A 154 -20.40 16.91 -2.63
CA LEU A 154 -19.65 15.83 -3.28
C LEU A 154 -19.27 14.72 -2.27
N ILE A 155 -19.29 13.48 -2.70
CA ILE A 155 -18.99 12.32 -1.85
C ILE A 155 -17.56 11.85 -2.11
N PRO A 156 -16.62 12.03 -1.15
CA PRO A 156 -15.27 11.50 -1.27
C PRO A 156 -15.25 9.99 -1.02
N THR A 157 -14.48 9.27 -1.83
CA THR A 157 -14.09 7.88 -1.59
C THR A 157 -12.58 7.85 -1.38
N ILE A 158 -12.16 7.48 -0.17
CA ILE A 158 -10.78 7.65 0.29
C ILE A 158 -10.19 6.28 0.61
N GLY A 159 -9.12 5.89 -0.08
CA GLY A 159 -8.28 4.78 0.29
C GLY A 159 -7.21 5.23 1.29
N LEU A 160 -6.97 4.44 2.31
CA LEU A 160 -6.05 4.74 3.40
C LEU A 160 -4.99 3.65 3.54
N SER A 161 -3.87 4.00 4.17
CA SER A 161 -2.93 3.01 4.69
C SER A 161 -3.61 2.08 5.69
N THR A 162 -3.07 0.86 5.85
CA THR A 162 -3.67 -0.18 6.71
C THR A 162 -3.86 0.33 8.15
N ASN A 163 -5.05 0.12 8.70
CA ASN A 163 -5.49 0.55 10.04
C ASN A 163 -5.58 2.08 10.25
N ALA A 164 -5.38 2.89 9.22
CA ALA A 164 -5.59 4.33 9.33
C ALA A 164 -7.08 4.69 9.30
N THR A 165 -7.41 5.80 9.93
CA THR A 165 -8.73 6.43 9.92
C THR A 165 -8.62 7.85 9.39
N VAL A 166 -9.72 8.43 8.93
CA VAL A 166 -9.73 9.79 8.36
C VAL A 166 -10.88 10.61 8.90
N SER A 167 -10.63 11.89 9.08
CA SER A 167 -11.65 12.89 9.45
C SER A 167 -11.49 14.13 8.55
N PRO A 168 -12.56 14.62 7.90
CA PRO A 168 -13.94 14.12 7.85
C PRO A 168 -14.03 12.67 7.35
N SER A 169 -15.13 11.99 7.73
CA SER A 169 -15.29 10.56 7.45
C SER A 169 -15.43 10.29 5.95
N ASN A 170 -14.84 9.18 5.51
CA ASN A 170 -14.99 8.66 4.15
C ASN A 170 -16.47 8.42 3.79
N GLY A 171 -16.86 8.74 2.56
CA GLY A 171 -18.21 8.49 2.05
C GLY A 171 -19.28 9.47 2.52
N ILE A 172 -18.94 10.54 3.24
CA ILE A 172 -19.88 11.57 3.69
C ILE A 172 -19.84 12.75 2.72
N ALA A 173 -21.04 13.19 2.28
CA ALA A 173 -21.18 14.37 1.44
C ALA A 173 -20.50 15.59 2.08
N THR A 174 -19.64 16.24 1.35
CA THR A 174 -18.76 17.32 1.82
C THR A 174 -18.80 18.47 0.84
N ASP A 175 -18.77 19.71 1.35
CA ASP A 175 -18.67 20.92 0.55
C ASP A 175 -17.20 21.16 0.15
N PHE A 176 -16.92 21.06 -1.14
CA PHE A 176 -15.62 21.32 -1.77
C PHE A 176 -15.56 22.63 -2.55
N SER A 177 -16.48 23.56 -2.33
CA SER A 177 -16.41 24.92 -2.92
C SER A 177 -15.14 25.67 -2.48
N ASN A 178 -14.57 25.28 -1.36
CA ASN A 178 -13.27 25.70 -0.86
C ASN A 178 -12.40 24.46 -0.58
N PRO A 179 -11.06 24.62 -0.48
CA PRO A 179 -10.20 23.50 -0.09
C PRO A 179 -10.59 22.91 1.27
N VAL A 180 -10.67 21.57 1.34
CA VAL A 180 -11.04 20.82 2.54
C VAL A 180 -9.83 20.07 3.08
N THR A 181 -9.64 20.11 4.40
CA THR A 181 -8.58 19.36 5.05
C THR A 181 -9.09 18.01 5.58
N PHE A 182 -8.32 16.97 5.32
CA PHE A 182 -8.55 15.64 5.83
C PHE A 182 -7.39 15.24 6.74
N THR A 183 -7.71 14.92 8.00
CA THR A 183 -6.72 14.42 8.96
C THR A 183 -6.75 12.89 8.95
N VAL A 184 -5.65 12.29 8.58
CA VAL A 184 -5.44 10.83 8.64
C VAL A 184 -4.71 10.51 9.93
N THR A 185 -5.18 9.52 10.68
CA THR A 185 -4.54 9.05 11.92
C THR A 185 -4.38 7.53 11.90
N ASN A 186 -3.25 7.07 12.41
CA ASN A 186 -2.95 5.64 12.57
C ASN A 186 -2.05 5.46 13.79
N ASN A 187 -2.65 5.08 14.93
CA ASN A 187 -1.95 4.91 16.21
C ASN A 187 -1.01 6.11 16.55
N THR A 188 0.29 5.97 16.25
CA THR A 188 1.31 6.97 16.57
C THR A 188 1.52 8.01 15.47
N ALA A 189 0.99 7.77 14.25
CA ALA A 189 1.16 8.62 13.09
C ALA A 189 -0.07 9.48 12.83
N SER A 190 0.17 10.70 12.33
CA SER A 190 -0.88 11.60 11.85
C SER A 190 -0.37 12.42 10.67
N ALA A 191 -1.25 12.66 9.69
CA ALA A 191 -0.97 13.52 8.54
C ALA A 191 -2.22 14.31 8.15
N ILE A 192 -2.01 15.53 7.66
CA ILE A 192 -3.11 16.41 7.20
C ILE A 192 -2.94 16.61 5.69
N TYR A 193 -3.98 16.25 4.93
CA TYR A 193 -4.06 16.49 3.49
C TYR A 193 -5.03 17.61 3.18
N THR A 194 -4.65 18.50 2.27
CA THR A 194 -5.54 19.55 1.75
C THR A 194 -6.05 19.11 0.38
N VAL A 195 -7.36 18.95 0.26
CA VAL A 195 -8.03 18.58 -0.99
C VAL A 195 -8.62 19.80 -1.66
N LYS A 196 -8.25 20.05 -2.90
CA LYS A 196 -8.83 21.09 -3.76
C LYS A 196 -9.59 20.42 -4.92
N VAL A 197 -10.89 20.66 -5.00
CA VAL A 197 -11.71 20.28 -6.15
C VAL A 197 -11.87 21.49 -7.06
N THR A 198 -11.61 21.31 -8.35
CA THR A 198 -11.72 22.36 -9.36
C THR A 198 -12.75 21.92 -10.42
N ALA A 199 -13.79 22.72 -10.58
CA ALA A 199 -14.77 22.50 -11.62
C ALA A 199 -14.21 22.95 -12.98
N ILE A 200 -14.21 22.06 -13.95
CA ILE A 200 -13.76 22.32 -15.33
C ILE A 200 -14.96 22.18 -16.25
N GLY A 201 -15.30 23.27 -16.95
CA GLY A 201 -16.40 23.25 -17.90
C GLY A 201 -16.07 22.48 -19.17
N LYS A 202 -14.91 22.81 -19.72
CA LYS A 202 -14.42 22.23 -20.95
C LYS A 202 -12.90 22.10 -20.85
N PRO A 203 -12.36 20.90 -20.81
CA PRO A 203 -10.92 20.74 -20.71
C PRO A 203 -10.24 21.26 -21.97
N THR A 204 -9.11 21.95 -21.80
CA THR A 204 -8.26 22.38 -22.92
C THR A 204 -7.30 21.26 -23.35
N ALA A 205 -7.09 20.28 -22.49
CA ALA A 205 -6.26 19.10 -22.76
C ALA A 205 -6.79 17.89 -21.96
N VAL A 206 -6.71 16.71 -22.54
CA VAL A 206 -7.14 15.45 -21.90
C VAL A 206 -6.04 14.42 -21.96
N PHE A 207 -5.69 13.86 -20.81
CA PHE A 207 -4.91 12.62 -20.75
C PHE A 207 -5.89 11.45 -20.80
N VAL A 208 -5.82 10.64 -21.86
CA VAL A 208 -6.71 9.48 -22.02
C VAL A 208 -5.95 8.18 -21.78
N SER A 209 -6.58 7.19 -21.14
CA SER A 209 -6.03 5.84 -21.09
C SER A 209 -7.14 4.78 -20.96
N LEU A 210 -6.72 3.49 -20.88
CA LEU A 210 -7.63 2.35 -20.84
C LEU A 210 -8.40 2.25 -19.50
N PRO A 211 -7.76 2.35 -18.31
CA PRO A 211 -8.45 2.21 -17.05
C PRO A 211 -9.46 3.32 -16.78
N ALA A 212 -10.53 3.00 -16.06
CA ALA A 212 -11.49 3.99 -15.58
C ALA A 212 -10.88 4.95 -14.54
N SER A 213 -9.83 4.53 -13.86
CA SER A 213 -9.15 5.27 -12.79
C SER A 213 -7.66 5.44 -13.10
N MET A 214 -7.15 6.67 -12.95
CA MET A 214 -5.72 6.91 -13.09
C MET A 214 -4.86 6.14 -12.08
N ASN A 215 -5.43 5.68 -10.95
CA ASN A 215 -4.73 4.86 -9.97
C ASN A 215 -4.45 3.42 -10.46
N GLU A 216 -5.07 3.02 -11.55
CA GLU A 216 -4.88 1.72 -12.20
C GLU A 216 -3.85 1.79 -13.35
N LEU A 217 -3.34 3.00 -13.64
CA LEU A 217 -2.27 3.20 -14.59
C LEU A 217 -0.97 2.56 -14.10
N ASN A 218 -0.17 2.03 -15.00
CA ASN A 218 1.20 1.64 -14.65
C ASN A 218 2.04 2.87 -14.27
N SER A 219 3.20 2.66 -13.70
CA SER A 219 4.03 3.73 -13.13
C SER A 219 4.47 4.78 -14.16
N GLU A 220 4.71 4.37 -15.42
CA GLU A 220 5.15 5.25 -16.49
C GLU A 220 3.98 6.13 -16.98
N GLU A 221 2.83 5.52 -17.26
CA GLU A 221 1.59 6.23 -17.64
C GLU A 221 1.11 7.17 -16.54
N LEU A 222 1.15 6.72 -15.29
CA LEU A 222 0.78 7.53 -14.14
C LEU A 222 1.69 8.76 -13.99
N THR A 223 2.99 8.60 -14.23
CA THR A 223 3.94 9.71 -14.17
C THR A 223 3.65 10.75 -15.26
N ALA A 224 3.40 10.30 -16.49
CA ALA A 224 3.04 11.17 -17.60
C ALA A 224 1.71 11.90 -17.34
N CYS A 225 0.69 11.17 -16.86
CA CYS A 225 -0.60 11.72 -16.50
C CYS A 225 -0.48 12.80 -15.40
N LYS A 226 0.19 12.50 -14.31
CA LYS A 226 0.44 13.46 -13.21
C LYS A 226 1.16 14.70 -13.70
N TRP A 227 2.20 14.53 -14.53
CA TRP A 227 2.91 15.67 -15.10
C TRP A 227 1.96 16.58 -15.89
N MET A 228 1.13 16.03 -16.76
CA MET A 228 0.16 16.80 -17.53
C MET A 228 -0.82 17.57 -16.64
N LEU A 229 -1.44 16.85 -15.67
CA LEU A 229 -2.42 17.46 -14.77
C LEU A 229 -1.82 18.56 -13.87
N GLN A 230 -0.54 18.48 -13.56
CA GLN A 230 0.18 19.50 -12.77
C GLN A 230 0.63 20.71 -13.58
N ASN A 231 0.97 20.49 -14.87
CA ASN A 231 1.64 21.52 -15.68
C ASN A 231 0.76 22.14 -16.77
N ILE A 232 -0.33 21.48 -17.17
CA ILE A 232 -1.23 21.98 -18.21
C ILE A 232 -2.55 22.43 -17.55
N PRO A 233 -2.84 23.75 -17.50
CA PRO A 233 -4.08 24.26 -16.93
C PRO A 233 -5.32 23.69 -17.65
N ASN A 234 -6.39 23.46 -16.89
CA ASN A 234 -7.64 22.89 -17.38
C ASN A 234 -7.48 21.53 -18.09
N SER A 235 -6.50 20.75 -17.69
CA SER A 235 -6.34 19.39 -18.14
C SER A 235 -7.15 18.41 -17.28
N LEU A 236 -7.57 17.29 -17.88
CA LEU A 236 -8.42 16.28 -17.25
C LEU A 236 -7.88 14.89 -17.60
N TYR A 237 -7.97 13.93 -16.68
CA TYR A 237 -7.87 12.51 -16.98
C TYR A 237 -9.25 11.98 -17.42
N ALA A 238 -9.29 11.21 -18.47
CA ALA A 238 -10.47 10.48 -18.91
C ALA A 238 -10.11 9.07 -19.35
N SER A 239 -11.01 8.11 -19.17
CA SER A 239 -10.90 6.81 -19.81
C SER A 239 -11.39 6.88 -21.26
N PHE A 240 -10.98 5.92 -22.10
CA PHE A 240 -11.56 5.79 -23.44
C PHE A 240 -13.07 5.55 -23.39
N THR A 241 -13.56 4.91 -22.34
CA THR A 241 -15.00 4.72 -22.10
C THR A 241 -15.71 6.06 -21.89
N ASP A 242 -15.10 7.01 -21.19
CA ASP A 242 -15.64 8.35 -20.98
C ASP A 242 -15.71 9.12 -22.30
N ILE A 243 -14.66 9.02 -23.12
CA ILE A 243 -14.63 9.63 -24.47
C ILE A 243 -15.74 9.04 -25.35
N LYS A 244 -15.84 7.70 -25.40
CA LYS A 244 -16.87 6.99 -26.17
C LYS A 244 -18.29 7.40 -25.79
N ASN A 245 -18.52 7.54 -24.47
CA ASN A 245 -19.84 7.85 -23.92
C ASN A 245 -20.16 9.36 -23.94
N GLY A 246 -19.22 10.22 -24.35
CA GLY A 246 -19.40 11.68 -24.37
C GLY A 246 -19.56 12.31 -23.00
N THR A 247 -19.03 11.67 -21.95
CA THR A 247 -19.07 12.23 -20.59
C THR A 247 -18.08 13.37 -20.38
N VAL A 248 -17.13 13.54 -21.31
CA VAL A 248 -16.18 14.65 -21.37
C VAL A 248 -16.49 15.53 -22.57
N ASP A 249 -16.76 16.80 -22.33
CA ASP A 249 -16.98 17.78 -23.40
C ASP A 249 -15.64 18.18 -24.03
N LEU A 250 -15.35 17.65 -25.21
CA LEU A 250 -14.11 17.90 -25.95
C LEU A 250 -14.18 19.15 -26.84
N SER A 251 -15.27 19.93 -26.84
CA SER A 251 -15.49 21.04 -27.78
C SER A 251 -14.41 22.15 -27.68
N GLU A 252 -13.73 22.32 -26.56
CA GLU A 252 -12.61 23.24 -26.39
C GLU A 252 -11.27 22.53 -26.19
N CYS A 253 -11.28 21.19 -26.20
CA CYS A 253 -10.07 20.41 -26.06
C CYS A 253 -9.17 20.57 -27.30
N LYS A 254 -7.94 21.01 -27.08
CA LYS A 254 -6.97 21.23 -28.14
C LYS A 254 -6.09 20.02 -28.37
N VAL A 255 -5.83 19.24 -27.32
CA VAL A 255 -4.97 18.07 -27.40
C VAL A 255 -5.45 16.95 -26.51
N ILE A 256 -5.50 15.76 -27.06
CA ILE A 256 -5.65 14.51 -26.29
C ILE A 256 -4.29 13.81 -26.28
N TRP A 257 -3.77 13.56 -25.11
CA TRP A 257 -2.53 12.82 -24.93
C TRP A 257 -2.82 11.41 -24.44
N TRP A 258 -2.34 10.40 -25.18
CA TRP A 258 -2.28 9.03 -24.76
C TRP A 258 -0.83 8.54 -24.73
N HIS A 259 -0.37 8.18 -23.55
CA HIS A 259 0.91 7.52 -23.31
C HIS A 259 0.63 6.05 -23.00
N TYR A 260 0.83 5.16 -23.96
CA TYR A 260 0.52 3.74 -23.79
C TYR A 260 1.80 2.93 -23.63
N HIS A 261 2.02 2.41 -22.42
CA HIS A 261 3.12 1.51 -22.13
C HIS A 261 2.62 0.11 -21.80
N LYS A 262 3.21 -0.89 -22.42
CA LYS A 262 2.90 -2.29 -22.16
C LYS A 262 4.20 -3.11 -22.17
N ASP A 263 4.37 -3.93 -21.11
CA ASP A 263 5.46 -4.90 -21.05
C ASP A 263 5.36 -5.90 -22.20
N GLY A 264 6.49 -6.15 -22.87
CA GLY A 264 6.53 -7.00 -24.05
C GLY A 264 6.09 -6.33 -25.37
N GLY A 265 5.67 -5.06 -25.31
CA GLY A 265 5.31 -4.28 -26.48
C GLY A 265 3.95 -4.62 -27.10
N VAL A 266 3.66 -3.93 -28.20
CA VAL A 266 2.48 -4.17 -29.05
C VAL A 266 2.92 -4.12 -30.50
N ASP A 267 2.81 -5.25 -31.20
CA ASP A 267 3.30 -5.42 -32.55
C ASP A 267 2.11 -5.63 -33.51
N GLY A 268 1.93 -4.65 -34.40
CA GLY A 268 0.87 -4.67 -35.43
C GLY A 268 -0.53 -4.43 -34.91
N LYS A 269 -1.44 -4.24 -35.89
CA LYS A 269 -2.82 -3.83 -35.66
C LYS A 269 -3.61 -4.81 -34.78
N GLU A 270 -3.57 -6.10 -35.08
CA GLU A 270 -4.35 -7.10 -34.34
C GLU A 270 -3.90 -7.22 -32.87
N ALA A 271 -2.59 -7.10 -32.61
CA ALA A 271 -2.09 -7.13 -31.25
C ALA A 271 -2.51 -5.86 -30.48
N PHE A 272 -2.51 -4.71 -31.16
CA PHE A 272 -3.00 -3.46 -30.59
C PHE A 272 -4.49 -3.55 -30.27
N GLU A 273 -5.34 -3.98 -31.21
CA GLU A 273 -6.79 -4.15 -31.00
C GLU A 273 -7.10 -5.08 -29.81
N ARG A 274 -6.34 -6.17 -29.65
CA ARG A 274 -6.51 -7.08 -28.51
C ARG A 274 -6.04 -6.48 -27.19
N SER A 275 -5.02 -5.62 -27.23
CA SER A 275 -4.42 -5.06 -26.02
C SER A 275 -5.10 -3.80 -25.53
N ALA A 276 -5.80 -3.08 -26.41
CA ALA A 276 -6.47 -1.81 -26.14
C ALA A 276 -7.89 -1.73 -26.73
N PRO A 277 -8.76 -2.70 -26.41
CA PRO A 277 -10.11 -2.74 -26.99
C PRO A 277 -10.95 -1.51 -26.64
N GLU A 278 -10.76 -0.90 -25.48
CA GLU A 278 -11.45 0.32 -25.07
C GLU A 278 -11.08 1.49 -25.99
N ALA A 279 -9.81 1.61 -26.38
CA ALA A 279 -9.33 2.64 -27.29
C ALA A 279 -9.94 2.45 -28.69
N VAL A 280 -9.95 1.21 -29.19
CA VAL A 280 -10.59 0.87 -30.48
C VAL A 280 -12.08 1.17 -30.43
N ASN A 281 -12.76 0.84 -29.34
CA ASN A 281 -14.18 1.14 -29.16
C ASN A 281 -14.50 2.64 -29.12
N ALA A 282 -13.54 3.49 -28.78
CA ALA A 282 -13.65 4.94 -28.77
C ALA A 282 -13.21 5.59 -30.10
N ALA A 283 -12.76 4.81 -31.08
CA ALA A 283 -12.17 5.32 -32.31
C ALA A 283 -13.10 6.25 -33.09
N VAL A 284 -14.42 6.02 -33.08
CA VAL A 284 -15.40 6.90 -33.75
C VAL A 284 -15.40 8.28 -33.10
N ALA A 285 -15.53 8.36 -31.77
CA ALA A 285 -15.55 9.63 -31.04
C ALA A 285 -14.22 10.40 -31.20
N LEU A 286 -13.12 9.69 -31.20
CA LEU A 286 -11.78 10.28 -31.42
C LEU A 286 -11.59 10.76 -32.84
N ARG A 287 -12.13 10.06 -33.85
CA ARG A 287 -12.15 10.50 -35.24
C ARG A 287 -12.97 11.78 -35.40
N ASP A 288 -14.14 11.85 -34.77
CA ASP A 288 -14.96 13.05 -34.78
C ASP A 288 -14.24 14.23 -34.16
N TYR A 289 -13.56 14.02 -33.02
CA TYR A 289 -12.72 15.03 -32.41
C TYR A 289 -11.59 15.50 -33.35
N TYR A 290 -10.90 14.58 -34.04
CA TYR A 290 -9.85 14.89 -35.01
C TYR A 290 -10.39 15.69 -36.18
N ASN A 291 -11.50 15.26 -36.77
CA ASN A 291 -12.13 15.92 -37.89
C ASN A 291 -12.65 17.34 -37.57
N ASN A 292 -12.92 17.61 -36.27
CA ASN A 292 -13.30 18.92 -35.79
C ASN A 292 -12.08 19.78 -35.39
N GLY A 293 -10.85 19.38 -35.77
CA GLY A 293 -9.63 20.15 -35.60
C GLY A 293 -8.88 19.87 -34.28
N GLY A 294 -9.26 18.85 -33.55
CA GLY A 294 -8.52 18.38 -32.37
C GLY A 294 -7.18 17.76 -32.77
N SER A 295 -6.24 17.81 -31.85
CA SER A 295 -4.90 17.24 -32.02
C SER A 295 -4.63 16.10 -31.03
N PHE A 296 -3.72 15.20 -31.43
CA PHE A 296 -3.28 14.09 -30.57
C PHE A 296 -1.79 14.16 -30.30
N LEU A 297 -1.42 13.79 -29.10
CA LEU A 297 -0.07 13.39 -28.73
C LEU A 297 -0.10 11.89 -28.40
N PHE A 298 0.36 11.06 -29.33
CA PHE A 298 0.49 9.62 -29.12
C PHE A 298 1.96 9.28 -28.82
N THR A 299 2.19 8.65 -27.70
CA THR A 299 3.54 8.26 -27.28
C THR A 299 3.58 6.76 -26.96
N ARG A 300 4.73 6.14 -27.17
CA ARG A 300 4.94 4.70 -27.05
C ARG A 300 4.02 3.94 -28.03
N TYR A 301 3.37 2.88 -27.56
CA TYR A 301 2.50 2.05 -28.39
C TYR A 301 1.16 2.71 -28.78
N ALA A 302 0.82 3.86 -28.18
CA ALA A 302 -0.32 4.67 -28.59
C ALA A 302 -0.20 5.14 -30.05
N THR A 303 1.01 5.15 -30.63
CA THR A 303 1.26 5.49 -32.05
C THR A 303 0.59 4.54 -33.05
N ASN A 304 -0.02 3.44 -32.61
CA ASN A 304 -0.88 2.61 -33.45
C ASN A 304 -2.30 3.22 -33.65
N MET A 305 -2.75 4.11 -32.76
CA MET A 305 -4.09 4.71 -32.81
C MET A 305 -4.42 5.52 -34.07
N PRO A 306 -3.50 6.22 -34.76
CA PRO A 306 -3.77 6.93 -35.98
C PRO A 306 -4.46 6.12 -37.07
N ALA A 307 -4.19 4.82 -37.19
CA ALA A 307 -4.85 3.94 -38.12
C ALA A 307 -6.32 3.65 -37.71
N GLU A 308 -6.56 3.48 -36.41
CA GLU A 308 -7.88 3.19 -35.86
C GLU A 308 -8.85 4.39 -36.04
N ILE A 309 -8.35 5.59 -35.87
CA ILE A 309 -9.13 6.82 -36.11
C ILE A 309 -9.21 7.21 -37.61
N GLY A 310 -8.52 6.49 -38.49
CA GLY A 310 -8.52 6.77 -39.91
C GLY A 310 -7.71 7.99 -40.34
N ALA A 311 -6.82 8.49 -39.49
CA ALA A 311 -5.89 9.59 -39.83
C ALA A 311 -4.77 9.15 -40.77
N VAL A 312 -4.45 7.85 -40.76
CA VAL A 312 -3.53 7.21 -41.71
C VAL A 312 -4.10 5.90 -42.21
N ALA A 313 -3.64 5.41 -43.36
CA ALA A 313 -4.02 4.09 -43.86
C ALA A 313 -3.53 2.98 -42.90
N ASN A 314 -4.28 1.88 -42.81
CA ASN A 314 -3.96 0.76 -41.90
C ASN A 314 -2.52 0.21 -42.08
N ASN A 315 -2.02 0.19 -43.31
CA ASN A 315 -0.66 -0.26 -43.63
C ASN A 315 0.43 0.80 -43.39
N ALA A 316 0.05 2.01 -42.98
CA ALA A 316 0.97 3.10 -42.67
C ALA A 316 1.08 3.33 -41.15
N ALA A 317 0.34 2.58 -40.33
CA ALA A 317 0.50 2.65 -38.87
C ALA A 317 1.87 2.11 -38.49
N PRO A 318 2.58 2.77 -37.59
CA PRO A 318 3.85 2.26 -37.08
C PRO A 318 3.61 0.96 -36.33
N ASN A 319 4.22 -0.11 -36.78
CA ASN A 319 4.14 -1.41 -36.12
C ASN A 319 4.91 -1.44 -34.80
N ASN A 320 5.98 -0.66 -34.74
CA ASN A 320 6.83 -0.57 -33.59
C ASN A 320 7.61 0.74 -33.64
N CYS A 321 7.62 1.51 -32.56
CA CYS A 321 8.35 2.77 -32.50
C CYS A 321 9.88 2.61 -32.54
N TRP A 322 10.40 1.43 -32.63
CA TRP A 322 11.83 1.14 -32.69
C TRP A 322 12.32 0.74 -34.07
N GLY A 323 11.60 1.11 -35.12
CA GLY A 323 12.07 0.98 -36.47
C GLY A 323 12.76 -0.36 -36.71
N GLN A 324 12.02 -1.43 -36.69
CA GLN A 324 12.54 -2.62 -37.32
C GLN A 324 12.80 -2.24 -38.76
N ASN A 325 14.06 -2.15 -39.13
CA ASN A 325 14.45 -2.13 -40.51
C ASN A 325 14.08 -3.46 -41.11
N GLU A 326 12.86 -3.59 -41.47
CA GLU A 326 12.42 -4.58 -42.40
C GLU A 326 12.86 -4.05 -43.77
N ALA A 327 13.98 -4.54 -44.23
CA ALA A 327 14.45 -4.32 -45.56
C ALA A 327 13.50 -4.96 -46.57
#